data_4a68dc29aba86503298369678caa47ce
#
_entry.id   4a68dc29aba86503298369678caa47ce
#
_cell.length_a   1.000
_cell.length_b   1.000
_cell.length_c   1.000
_cell.angle_alpha   90.00
_cell.angle_beta   90.00
_cell.angle_gamma   90.00
#
_symmetry.space_group_name_H-M   'P 1'
#
loop_
_entity.id
_entity.type
_entity.pdbx_description
1 polymer ?
#
loop_
_entity_poly.entity_id
_entity_poly.type
_entity_poly.pdbx_seq_one_letter_code
_entity_poly.pdbx_strand_id
1 'polypeptide(L)' 'MLELTLASLLNTMSADFCALMETEKDVVKATFLAYSMANKQYGPDNVIQIINDASALEIKSLAVSSVITKCPNKL' A
#
# COMPACT_ATOMS: atom_id res chain seq x y z
N MET A 1 9.19 18.40 8.79
CA MET A 1 9.27 17.05 8.22
C MET A 1 7.91 16.37 8.36
N LEU A 2 7.43 15.81 7.29
CA LEU A 2 6.16 15.10 7.33
C LEU A 2 6.34 13.72 7.98
N GLU A 3 5.51 13.44 8.96
CA GLU A 3 5.52 12.16 9.62
C GLU A 3 4.79 11.13 8.77
N LEU A 4 5.39 9.94 8.61
CA LEU A 4 4.76 8.86 7.88
C LEU A 4 3.63 8.27 8.73
N THR A 5 2.41 8.30 8.18
CA THR A 5 1.24 7.74 8.85
C THR A 5 0.78 6.49 8.11
N LEU A 6 -0.05 5.67 8.76
CA LEU A 6 -0.63 4.50 8.12
C LEU A 6 -1.45 4.89 6.88
N ALA A 7 -2.26 5.93 6.99
CA ALA A 7 -3.07 6.39 5.86
C ALA A 7 -2.20 6.83 4.68
N SER A 8 -1.14 7.59 4.97
CA SER A 8 -0.19 8.05 3.97
C SER A 8 0.53 6.89 3.30
N LEU A 9 1.00 5.93 4.09
CA LEU A 9 1.68 4.73 3.59
C LEU A 9 0.77 3.92 2.67
N LEU A 10 -0.44 3.63 3.12
CA LEU A 10 -1.38 2.83 2.34
C LEU A 10 -1.87 3.56 1.09
N ASN A 11 -1.98 4.88 1.16
CA ASN A 11 -2.33 5.68 -0.01
C ASN A 11 -1.23 5.56 -1.09
N THR A 12 0.03 5.65 -0.70
CA THR A 12 1.17 5.50 -1.61
C THR A 12 1.21 4.08 -2.18
N MET A 13 1.06 3.07 -1.33
CA MET A 13 1.07 1.67 -1.77
C MET A 13 -0.08 1.39 -2.73
N SER A 14 -1.26 1.96 -2.48
CA SER A 14 -2.41 1.77 -3.36
C SER A 14 -2.19 2.41 -4.73
N ALA A 15 -1.57 3.58 -4.77
CA ALA A 15 -1.23 4.23 -6.04
C ALA A 15 -0.26 3.35 -6.85
N ASP A 16 0.77 2.82 -6.18
CA ASP A 16 1.73 1.93 -6.82
C ASP A 16 1.09 0.62 -7.26
N PHE A 17 0.22 0.06 -6.43
CA PHE A 17 -0.54 -1.15 -6.76
C PHE A 17 -1.38 -0.93 -8.02
N CYS A 18 -2.10 0.18 -8.10
CA CYS A 18 -2.92 0.48 -9.27
C CYS A 18 -2.08 0.63 -10.53
N ALA A 19 -0.92 1.29 -10.42
CA ALA A 19 -0.01 1.43 -11.55
C ALA A 19 0.54 0.08 -11.99
N LEU A 20 0.91 -0.78 -11.04
CA LEU A 20 1.43 -2.12 -11.32
C LEU A 20 0.40 -3.02 -11.97
N MET A 21 -0.87 -2.86 -11.61
CA MET A 21 -1.95 -3.68 -12.18
C MET A 21 -2.21 -3.38 -13.66
N GLU A 22 -1.65 -2.32 -14.20
CA GLU A 22 -1.74 -2.04 -15.64
C GLU A 22 -0.98 -3.09 -16.46
N THR A 23 0.14 -3.59 -15.93
CA THR A 23 0.97 -4.58 -16.63
C THR A 23 0.98 -5.93 -15.93
N GLU A 24 0.93 -5.95 -14.59
CA GLU A 24 0.94 -7.17 -13.80
C GLU A 24 -0.49 -7.59 -13.48
N LYS A 25 -0.88 -8.78 -13.92
CA LYS A 25 -2.25 -9.27 -13.72
C LYS A 25 -2.46 -10.02 -12.41
N ASP A 26 -1.37 -10.31 -11.68
CA ASP A 26 -1.41 -11.05 -10.44
C ASP A 26 -1.49 -10.06 -9.27
N VAL A 27 -2.62 -10.08 -8.55
CA VAL A 27 -2.86 -9.19 -7.40
C VAL A 27 -1.81 -9.40 -6.32
N VAL A 28 -1.46 -10.65 -6.02
CA VAL A 28 -0.47 -10.96 -4.99
C VAL A 28 0.89 -10.39 -5.36
N LYS A 29 1.31 -10.58 -6.59
CA LYS A 29 2.59 -10.07 -7.08
C LYS A 29 2.62 -8.55 -7.07
N ALA A 30 1.54 -7.90 -7.53
CA ALA A 30 1.44 -6.44 -7.50
C ALA A 30 1.53 -5.90 -6.06
N THR A 31 0.90 -6.61 -5.11
CA THR A 31 0.95 -6.24 -3.69
C THR A 31 2.39 -6.31 -3.16
N PHE A 32 3.11 -7.40 -3.46
CA PHE A 32 4.50 -7.54 -3.05
C PHE A 32 5.38 -6.45 -3.64
N LEU A 33 5.19 -6.14 -4.91
CA LEU A 33 5.98 -5.10 -5.56
C LEU A 33 5.70 -3.73 -4.97
N ALA A 34 4.43 -3.42 -4.69
CA ALA A 34 4.06 -2.15 -4.04
C ALA A 34 4.69 -2.06 -2.65
N TYR A 35 4.69 -3.15 -1.89
CA TYR A 35 5.33 -3.19 -0.57
C TYR A 35 6.84 -2.95 -0.68
N SER A 36 7.50 -3.59 -1.66
CA SER A 36 8.92 -3.39 -1.90
C SER A 36 9.25 -1.95 -2.25
N MET A 37 8.41 -1.31 -3.05
CA MET A 37 8.59 0.09 -3.42
C MET A 37 8.45 1.00 -2.21
N ALA A 38 7.48 0.72 -1.33
CA ALA A 38 7.31 1.47 -0.08
C ALA A 38 8.53 1.33 0.82
N ASN A 39 9.09 0.12 0.93
CA ASN A 39 10.31 -0.12 1.70
C ASN A 39 11.49 0.69 1.19
N LYS A 40 11.62 0.82 -0.12
CA LYS A 40 12.69 1.63 -0.72
C LYS A 40 12.47 3.12 -0.48
N GLN A 41 11.22 3.56 -0.51
CA GLN A 41 10.90 4.98 -0.39
C GLN A 41 10.97 5.47 1.06
N TYR A 42 10.48 4.69 2.01
CA TYR A 42 10.35 5.12 3.41
C TYR A 42 11.32 4.42 4.37
N GLY A 43 11.96 3.35 3.93
CA GLY A 43 12.80 2.52 4.76
C GLY A 43 12.02 1.37 5.37
N PRO A 44 12.57 0.13 5.32
CA PRO A 44 11.85 -1.06 5.80
C PRO A 44 11.50 -1.00 7.29
N ASP A 45 12.36 -0.39 8.12
CA ASP A 45 12.10 -0.29 9.55
C ASP A 45 10.90 0.60 9.84
N ASN A 46 10.77 1.70 9.12
CA ASN A 46 9.64 2.62 9.27
C ASN A 46 8.33 1.98 8.82
N VAL A 47 8.37 1.29 7.69
CA VAL A 47 7.19 0.63 7.14
C VAL A 47 6.70 -0.46 8.09
N ILE A 48 7.60 -1.32 8.57
CA ILE A 48 7.21 -2.43 9.44
C ILE A 48 6.70 -1.94 10.79
N GLN A 49 7.25 -0.83 11.31
CA GLN A 49 6.80 -0.27 12.56
C GLN A 49 5.35 0.22 12.45
N ILE A 50 5.04 0.92 11.36
CA ILE A 50 3.69 1.44 11.13
C ILE A 50 2.69 0.29 10.99
N ILE A 51 3.06 -0.75 10.26
CA ILE A 51 2.19 -1.90 10.04
C ILE A 51 1.97 -2.65 11.35
N ASN A 52 3.01 -2.83 12.16
CA ASN A 52 2.91 -3.55 13.43
C ASN A 52 2.07 -2.80 14.46
N ASP A 53 2.07 -1.47 14.40
CA ASP A 53 1.29 -0.64 15.33
C ASP A 53 -0.19 -0.56 14.95
N ALA A 54 -0.56 -1.01 13.76
CA ALA A 54 -1.93 -0.96 13.27
C ALA A 54 -2.59 -2.33 13.40
N SER A 55 -3.92 -2.35 13.52
CA SER A 55 -4.66 -3.60 13.50
C SER A 55 -4.81 -4.11 12.06
N ALA A 56 -4.97 -5.43 11.90
CA ALA A 56 -5.20 -6.03 10.58
C ALA A 56 -6.45 -5.47 9.92
N LEU A 57 -7.51 -5.25 10.70
CA LEU A 57 -8.76 -4.70 10.19
C LEU A 57 -8.57 -3.27 9.69
N GLU A 58 -7.83 -2.46 10.42
CA GLU A 58 -7.54 -1.08 10.03
C GLU A 58 -6.75 -1.02 8.73
N ILE A 59 -5.73 -1.85 8.62
CA ILE A 59 -4.92 -1.94 7.40
C ILE A 59 -5.80 -2.34 6.22
N LYS A 60 -6.59 -3.39 6.38
CA LYS A 60 -7.48 -3.89 5.33
C LYS A 60 -8.48 -2.84 4.89
N SER A 61 -9.13 -2.16 5.84
CA SER A 61 -10.15 -1.15 5.54
C SER A 61 -9.56 0.01 4.75
N LEU A 62 -8.42 0.53 5.18
CA LEU A 62 -7.77 1.65 4.52
C LEU A 62 -7.23 1.26 3.14
N ALA A 63 -6.65 0.07 3.03
CA ALA A 63 -6.11 -0.41 1.76
C ALA A 63 -7.23 -0.60 0.74
N VAL A 64 -8.31 -1.25 1.12
CA VAL A 64 -9.45 -1.49 0.22
C VAL A 64 -10.07 -0.17 -0.22
N SER A 65 -10.30 0.75 0.73
CA SER A 65 -10.86 2.07 0.42
C SER A 65 -9.98 2.84 -0.57
N SER A 66 -8.67 2.82 -0.35
CA SER A 66 -7.73 3.53 -1.24
C SER A 66 -7.74 2.93 -2.65
N VAL A 67 -7.72 1.61 -2.75
CA VAL A 67 -7.72 0.94 -4.06
C VAL A 67 -9.04 1.17 -4.79
N ILE A 68 -10.16 1.07 -4.09
CA ILE A 68 -11.49 1.32 -4.69
C ILE A 68 -11.56 2.75 -5.24
N THR A 69 -10.98 3.71 -4.52
CA THR A 69 -10.99 5.10 -4.96
C THR A 69 -10.10 5.31 -6.19
N LYS A 70 -8.94 4.65 -6.25
CA LYS A 70 -7.95 4.89 -7.29
C LYS A 70 -8.12 4.01 -8.52
N CYS A 71 -8.48 2.73 -8.33
CA CYS A 71 -8.63 1.81 -9.45
C CYS A 71 -9.68 0.73 -9.12
N PRO A 72 -10.97 1.12 -9.05
CA PRO A 72 -12.04 0.19 -8.65
C PRO A 72 -12.17 -1.01 -9.56
N ASN A 73 -11.81 -0.88 -10.82
CA ASN A 73 -11.94 -1.95 -11.81
C ASN A 73 -10.77 -2.93 -11.82
N LYS A 74 -9.83 -2.79 -10.90
CA LYS A 74 -8.68 -3.70 -10.81
C LYS A 74 -8.82 -4.72 -9.68
N LEU A 75 -9.89 -4.65 -8.92
CA LEU A 75 -10.15 -5.62 -7.85
C LEU A 75 -11.03 -6.77 -8.34
#